data_81db9469e82bf109dd7bac4f64db7096
#
_entry.id   81db9469e82bf109dd7bac4f64db7096
#
_cell.length_a   1.000
_cell.length_b   1.000
_cell.length_c   1.000
_cell.angle_alpha   90.00
_cell.angle_beta   90.00
_cell.angle_gamma   90.00
#
_symmetry.space_group_name_H-M   'P 1'
#
loop_
_entity.id
_entity.type
_entity.pdbx_description
1 polymer ?
#
loop_
_entity_poly.entity_id
_entity_poly.type
_entity_poly.pdbx_seq_one_letter_code
_entity_poly.pdbx_strand_id
1 'polypeptide(L)'
;MTMQVKETSIFDHTGNKIVTADREISIIAKMEDPKIVVLGNVVSDAECEELIRLSKDRINRSKIGSRHEVSDIRTSSGAFLPEDDITSRVEKRMAQIMNVPVEHGEGLHILNYKPGQEYKAHYDYFKPKHNGTHNPRISTLVLYLNDVEEGGETYFPNMNLSISPQKGMGVYFEYFYSDPSMNERTLHGGSPVITGEKWAATMWVRRKQYR
;
A
#
# COMPACT_ATOMS: atom_id res chain seq x y z
N MET A 1 -5.74 36.22 6.62
CA MET A 1 -5.13 34.92 6.62
C MET A 1 -6.19 33.94 7.08
N THR A 2 -6.80 33.20 6.18
CA THR A 2 -7.70 32.10 6.53
C THR A 2 -6.83 31.00 7.13
N MET A 3 -7.04 30.67 8.43
CA MET A 3 -6.43 29.48 9.00
C MET A 3 -6.89 28.27 8.17
N GLN A 4 -5.98 27.65 7.45
CA GLN A 4 -6.25 26.40 6.77
C GLN A 4 -6.46 25.37 7.87
N VAL A 5 -7.68 24.86 8.02
CA VAL A 5 -7.98 23.79 8.99
C VAL A 5 -7.23 22.55 8.49
N LYS A 6 -6.25 22.11 9.26
CA LYS A 6 -5.52 20.88 8.97
C LYS A 6 -6.51 19.71 9.02
N GLU A 7 -6.66 19.00 7.90
CA GLU A 7 -7.50 17.80 7.87
C GLU A 7 -6.96 16.74 8.83
N THR A 8 -7.86 16.16 9.60
CA THR A 8 -7.50 15.09 10.54
C THR A 8 -7.20 13.81 9.77
N SER A 9 -6.09 13.16 10.11
CA SER A 9 -5.75 11.84 9.60
C SER A 9 -6.88 10.84 9.84
N ILE A 10 -7.12 9.95 8.88
CA ILE A 10 -8.06 8.82 9.04
C ILE A 10 -7.44 7.78 9.97
N PHE A 11 -6.11 7.66 9.99
CA PHE A 11 -5.38 6.77 10.88
C PHE A 11 -5.45 7.30 12.31
N ASP A 12 -6.50 6.91 13.03
CA ASP A 12 -6.82 7.35 14.40
C ASP A 12 -6.40 6.30 15.44
N HIS A 13 -5.17 5.79 15.32
CA HIS A 13 -4.60 4.89 16.31
C HIS A 13 -3.58 5.62 17.17
N THR A 14 -3.78 5.54 18.49
CA THR A 14 -2.89 6.10 19.50
C THR A 14 -1.91 5.05 20.04
N GLY A 15 -0.79 5.51 20.63
CA GLY A 15 0.19 4.60 21.20
C GLY A 15 1.05 3.89 20.15
N ASN A 16 1.52 2.69 20.48
CA ASN A 16 2.48 1.91 19.69
C ASN A 16 1.91 0.58 19.19
N LYS A 17 0.61 0.34 19.37
CA LYS A 17 -0.08 -0.90 18.97
C LYS A 17 -1.45 -0.62 18.40
N ILE A 18 -1.88 -1.47 17.47
CA ILE A 18 -3.24 -1.55 16.94
C ILE A 18 -3.75 -2.94 17.26
N VAL A 19 -4.92 -3.03 17.88
CA VAL A 19 -5.60 -4.30 18.13
C VAL A 19 -6.73 -4.43 17.13
N THR A 20 -6.59 -5.36 16.19
CA THR A 20 -7.65 -5.75 15.27
C THR A 20 -8.42 -6.95 15.81
N ALA A 21 -9.47 -7.39 15.12
CA ALA A 21 -10.28 -8.52 15.56
C ALA A 21 -9.49 -9.82 15.74
N ASP A 22 -8.36 -9.97 15.04
CA ASP A 22 -7.60 -11.23 14.96
C ASP A 22 -6.10 -11.08 15.23
N ARG A 23 -5.58 -9.83 15.42
CA ARG A 23 -4.14 -9.61 15.55
C ARG A 23 -3.78 -8.33 16.30
N GLU A 24 -2.69 -8.39 17.07
CA GLU A 24 -2.00 -7.22 17.61
C GLU A 24 -0.88 -6.81 16.64
N ILE A 25 -0.90 -5.57 16.18
CA ILE A 25 0.00 -4.99 15.19
C ILE A 25 0.85 -3.93 15.88
N SER A 26 2.14 -3.96 15.65
CA SER A 26 3.06 -2.97 16.21
C SER A 26 3.14 -1.74 15.31
N ILE A 27 3.11 -0.54 15.89
CA ILE A 27 3.47 0.69 15.20
C ILE A 27 4.96 0.91 15.43
N ILE A 28 5.77 0.74 14.38
CA ILE A 28 7.24 0.84 14.45
C ILE A 28 7.68 2.29 14.34
N ALA A 29 7.10 3.03 13.38
CA ALA A 29 7.39 4.43 13.16
C ALA A 29 6.15 5.16 12.62
N LYS A 30 6.00 6.44 12.99
CA LYS A 30 4.98 7.34 12.45
C LYS A 30 5.60 8.65 12.00
N MET A 31 5.14 9.12 10.85
CA MET A 31 5.35 10.47 10.36
C MET A 31 3.98 11.14 10.26
N GLU A 32 3.89 12.39 10.66
CA GLU A 32 2.59 13.07 10.81
C GLU A 32 2.19 13.89 9.58
N ASP A 33 3.15 14.39 8.82
CA ASP A 33 2.90 15.32 7.71
C ASP A 33 3.74 14.98 6.48
N PRO A 34 3.21 14.23 5.52
CA PRO A 34 1.93 13.50 5.49
C PRO A 34 1.97 12.32 6.46
N LYS A 35 0.79 11.75 6.74
CA LYS A 35 0.74 10.52 7.55
C LYS A 35 1.37 9.37 6.77
N ILE A 36 2.48 8.84 7.31
CA ILE A 36 3.13 7.61 6.86
C ILE A 36 3.42 6.78 8.12
N VAL A 37 3.03 5.52 8.12
CA VAL A 37 3.18 4.64 9.28
C VAL A 37 3.82 3.32 8.86
N VAL A 38 4.90 2.94 9.53
CA VAL A 38 5.54 1.64 9.39
C VAL A 38 4.98 0.71 10.46
N LEU A 39 4.51 -0.45 10.04
CA LEU A 39 3.79 -1.41 10.86
C LEU A 39 4.52 -2.75 10.89
N GLY A 40 4.55 -3.40 12.05
CA GLY A 40 5.08 -4.75 12.22
C GLY A 40 3.98 -5.74 12.60
N ASN A 41 4.19 -7.02 12.28
CA ASN A 41 3.27 -8.10 12.59
C ASN A 41 1.87 -7.93 11.97
N VAL A 42 1.79 -7.37 10.76
CA VAL A 42 0.52 -7.15 10.07
C VAL A 42 -0.07 -8.45 9.54
N VAL A 43 0.78 -9.32 9.00
CA VAL A 43 0.42 -10.66 8.49
C VAL A 43 1.39 -11.69 9.07
N SER A 44 0.90 -12.92 9.32
CA SER A 44 1.72 -14.03 9.80
C SER A 44 2.51 -14.67 8.65
N ASP A 45 3.53 -15.47 9.01
CA ASP A 45 4.31 -16.22 8.03
C ASP A 45 3.42 -17.13 7.19
N ALA A 46 2.49 -17.85 7.83
CA ALA A 46 1.55 -18.73 7.14
C ALA A 46 0.62 -17.96 6.18
N GLU A 47 0.15 -16.75 6.57
CA GLU A 47 -0.65 -15.90 5.69
C GLU A 47 0.18 -15.39 4.51
N CYS A 48 1.43 -14.99 4.74
CA CYS A 48 2.34 -14.58 3.67
C CYS A 48 2.53 -15.70 2.64
N GLU A 49 2.84 -16.90 3.10
CA GLU A 49 3.08 -18.08 2.27
C GLU A 49 1.83 -18.45 1.45
N GLU A 50 0.67 -18.41 2.08
CA GLU A 50 -0.59 -18.74 1.41
C GLU A 50 -0.99 -17.68 0.36
N LEU A 51 -0.84 -16.38 0.67
CA LEU A 51 -1.09 -15.31 -0.30
C LEU A 51 -0.16 -15.41 -1.52
N ILE A 52 1.11 -15.75 -1.30
CA ILE A 52 2.07 -16.01 -2.39
C ILE A 52 1.62 -17.23 -3.19
N ARG A 53 1.26 -18.33 -2.53
CA ARG A 53 0.81 -19.56 -3.18
C ARG A 53 -0.41 -19.32 -4.08
N LEU A 54 -1.42 -18.63 -3.56
CA LEU A 54 -2.66 -18.32 -4.29
C LEU A 54 -2.44 -17.42 -5.52
N SER A 55 -1.36 -16.64 -5.51
CA SER A 55 -1.08 -15.69 -6.58
C SER A 55 -0.17 -16.22 -7.69
N LYS A 56 0.64 -17.27 -7.43
CA LYS A 56 1.69 -17.75 -8.36
C LYS A 56 1.19 -18.01 -9.79
N ASP A 57 0.05 -18.67 -9.94
CA ASP A 57 -0.52 -19.02 -11.24
C ASP A 57 -1.41 -17.91 -11.84
N ARG A 58 -1.58 -16.79 -11.12
CA ARG A 58 -2.48 -15.69 -11.49
C ARG A 58 -1.73 -14.43 -11.90
N ILE A 59 -0.49 -14.26 -11.44
CA ILE A 59 0.28 -13.05 -11.72
C ILE A 59 0.62 -12.92 -13.19
N ASN A 60 0.39 -11.72 -13.71
CA ASN A 60 0.75 -11.33 -15.07
C ASN A 60 1.53 -10.02 -15.03
N ARG A 61 2.26 -9.70 -16.10
CA ARG A 61 2.95 -8.42 -16.24
C ARG A 61 2.03 -7.28 -15.85
N SER A 62 2.42 -6.48 -14.84
CA SER A 62 1.61 -5.39 -14.34
C SER A 62 1.37 -4.32 -15.41
N LYS A 63 0.16 -3.79 -15.44
CA LYS A 63 -0.27 -2.72 -16.33
C LYS A 63 -0.46 -1.45 -15.51
N ILE A 64 -0.30 -0.29 -16.14
CA ILE A 64 -0.49 1.01 -15.50
C ILE A 64 -1.53 1.87 -16.22
N GLY A 65 -2.10 2.81 -15.47
CA GLY A 65 -3.03 3.82 -15.98
C GLY A 65 -4.39 3.27 -16.42
N SER A 66 -5.26 4.17 -16.84
CA SER A 66 -6.63 3.86 -17.29
C SER A 66 -6.70 3.04 -18.59
N ARG A 67 -5.61 3.01 -19.37
CA ARG A 67 -5.51 2.24 -20.60
C ARG A 67 -4.96 0.82 -20.42
N HIS A 68 -4.59 0.46 -19.15
CA HIS A 68 -4.00 -0.84 -18.83
C HIS A 68 -2.82 -1.23 -19.76
N GLU A 69 -1.90 -0.30 -19.99
CA GLU A 69 -0.73 -0.51 -20.86
C GLU A 69 0.46 -1.05 -20.04
N VAL A 70 1.24 -1.94 -20.64
CA VAL A 70 2.54 -2.36 -20.11
C VAL A 70 3.51 -1.20 -20.23
N SER A 71 4.27 -0.93 -19.18
CA SER A 71 5.19 0.21 -19.15
C SER A 71 6.47 -0.13 -18.38
N ASP A 72 7.56 0.50 -18.78
CA ASP A 72 8.84 0.43 -18.06
C ASP A 72 8.88 1.24 -16.77
N ILE A 73 7.78 1.96 -16.45
CA ILE A 73 7.60 2.61 -15.14
C ILE A 73 7.34 1.56 -14.06
N ARG A 74 6.62 0.47 -14.41
CA ARG A 74 6.31 -0.63 -13.50
C ARG A 74 6.65 -1.96 -14.15
N THR A 75 7.73 -2.58 -13.68
CA THR A 75 8.25 -3.82 -14.29
C THR A 75 7.84 -5.10 -13.55
N SER A 76 7.07 -5.00 -12.45
CA SER A 76 6.53 -6.12 -11.69
C SER A 76 5.52 -6.96 -12.46
N SER A 77 5.21 -8.13 -11.94
CA SER A 77 3.99 -8.88 -12.23
C SER A 77 3.00 -8.77 -11.07
N GLY A 78 1.71 -8.89 -11.33
CA GLY A 78 0.73 -8.82 -10.25
C GLY A 78 -0.64 -9.37 -10.64
N ALA A 79 -1.48 -9.62 -9.62
CA ALA A 79 -2.87 -10.03 -9.76
C ALA A 79 -3.69 -9.59 -8.54
N PHE A 80 -4.95 -9.25 -8.77
CA PHE A 80 -5.93 -9.21 -7.70
C PHE A 80 -6.32 -10.63 -7.32
N LEU A 81 -6.33 -10.92 -6.01
CA LEU A 81 -6.83 -12.20 -5.53
C LEU A 81 -8.36 -12.19 -5.48
N PRO A 82 -9.00 -13.32 -5.81
CA PRO A 82 -10.42 -13.48 -5.56
C PRO A 82 -10.71 -13.49 -4.07
N GLU A 83 -11.95 -13.21 -3.71
CA GLU A 83 -12.42 -13.33 -2.34
C GLU A 83 -12.40 -14.81 -1.91
N ASP A 84 -11.71 -15.08 -0.81
CA ASP A 84 -11.68 -16.33 -0.09
C ASP A 84 -11.45 -16.08 1.42
N ASP A 85 -11.38 -17.12 2.23
CA ASP A 85 -11.26 -16.96 3.69
C ASP A 85 -10.02 -16.19 4.11
N ILE A 86 -8.88 -16.39 3.45
CA ILE A 86 -7.63 -15.72 3.82
C ILE A 86 -7.59 -14.29 3.28
N THR A 87 -7.98 -14.07 2.03
CA THR A 87 -8.01 -12.73 1.43
C THR A 87 -8.98 -11.84 2.18
N SER A 88 -10.20 -12.33 2.47
CA SER A 88 -11.22 -11.61 3.24
C SER A 88 -10.76 -11.27 4.65
N ARG A 89 -10.06 -12.20 5.33
CA ARG A 89 -9.51 -11.95 6.67
C ARG A 89 -8.44 -10.87 6.65
N VAL A 90 -7.49 -10.95 5.71
CA VAL A 90 -6.40 -9.97 5.58
C VAL A 90 -6.96 -8.60 5.17
N GLU A 91 -7.91 -8.54 4.23
CA GLU A 91 -8.55 -7.28 3.82
C GLU A 91 -9.32 -6.61 4.97
N LYS A 92 -10.09 -7.37 5.76
CA LYS A 92 -10.78 -6.85 6.95
C LYS A 92 -9.79 -6.28 7.96
N ARG A 93 -8.66 -6.97 8.20
CA ARG A 93 -7.59 -6.48 9.06
C ARG A 93 -6.97 -5.20 8.52
N MET A 94 -6.64 -5.14 7.22
CA MET A 94 -6.11 -3.93 6.58
C MET A 94 -7.11 -2.77 6.71
N ALA A 95 -8.38 -3.01 6.49
CA ALA A 95 -9.43 -1.99 6.64
C ALA A 95 -9.52 -1.45 8.08
N GLN A 96 -9.40 -2.32 9.09
CA GLN A 96 -9.33 -1.91 10.50
C GLN A 96 -8.10 -1.07 10.80
N ILE A 97 -6.93 -1.43 10.27
CA ILE A 97 -5.70 -0.62 10.38
C ILE A 97 -5.91 0.76 9.74
N MET A 98 -6.50 0.80 8.56
CA MET A 98 -6.73 2.02 7.78
C MET A 98 -7.93 2.83 8.30
N ASN A 99 -8.66 2.31 9.30
CA ASN A 99 -9.86 2.91 9.91
C ASN A 99 -10.95 3.27 8.88
N VAL A 100 -11.25 2.34 7.99
CA VAL A 100 -12.25 2.47 6.93
C VAL A 100 -13.09 1.21 6.79
N PRO A 101 -14.32 1.28 6.25
CA PRO A 101 -15.08 0.09 5.86
C PRO A 101 -14.33 -0.73 4.80
N VAL A 102 -14.36 -2.06 4.89
CA VAL A 102 -13.64 -2.94 3.94
C VAL A 102 -14.14 -2.77 2.49
N GLU A 103 -15.40 -2.39 2.33
CA GLU A 103 -16.04 -2.13 1.03
C GLU A 103 -15.47 -0.90 0.30
N HIS A 104 -14.68 -0.06 0.99
CA HIS A 104 -13.94 1.04 0.39
C HIS A 104 -12.64 0.58 -0.30
N GLY A 105 -12.18 -0.64 -0.01
CA GLY A 105 -10.98 -1.22 -0.60
C GLY A 105 -11.17 -1.69 -2.04
N GLU A 106 -10.12 -1.56 -2.88
CA GLU A 106 -10.11 -2.06 -4.26
C GLU A 106 -9.86 -3.58 -4.34
N GLY A 107 -9.66 -4.25 -3.20
CA GLY A 107 -9.26 -5.64 -3.12
C GLY A 107 -7.76 -5.83 -2.91
N LEU A 108 -7.37 -7.06 -2.57
CA LEU A 108 -5.97 -7.39 -2.30
C LEU A 108 -5.22 -7.65 -3.61
N HIS A 109 -4.28 -6.77 -3.93
CA HIS A 109 -3.45 -6.84 -5.13
C HIS A 109 -2.07 -7.38 -4.77
N ILE A 110 -1.73 -8.58 -5.21
CA ILE A 110 -0.41 -9.18 -4.99
C ILE A 110 0.53 -8.78 -6.11
N LEU A 111 1.77 -8.49 -5.75
CA LEU A 111 2.85 -8.04 -6.62
C LEU A 111 4.08 -8.91 -6.41
N ASN A 112 4.73 -9.27 -7.50
CA ASN A 112 6.03 -9.92 -7.50
C ASN A 112 7.03 -9.12 -8.33
N TYR A 113 8.21 -8.92 -7.78
CA TYR A 113 9.35 -8.29 -8.42
C TYR A 113 10.53 -9.26 -8.40
N LYS A 114 11.07 -9.55 -9.57
CA LYS A 114 12.29 -10.33 -9.76
C LYS A 114 13.52 -9.42 -9.83
N PRO A 115 14.74 -9.95 -9.77
CA PRO A 115 15.96 -9.14 -9.92
C PRO A 115 15.89 -8.20 -11.13
N GLY A 116 16.26 -6.95 -10.93
CA GLY A 116 16.18 -5.87 -11.90
C GLY A 116 14.80 -5.24 -12.07
N GLN A 117 13.74 -5.78 -11.45
CA GLN A 117 12.40 -5.21 -11.52
C GLN A 117 12.18 -4.16 -10.45
N GLU A 118 11.43 -3.11 -10.82
CA GLU A 118 11.15 -1.94 -9.99
C GLU A 118 9.75 -1.39 -10.24
N TYR A 119 9.35 -0.45 -9.42
CA TYR A 119 8.25 0.47 -9.71
C TYR A 119 8.76 1.89 -9.46
N LYS A 120 8.99 2.64 -10.54
CA LYS A 120 9.48 4.02 -10.47
C LYS A 120 8.55 4.90 -9.67
N ALA A 121 9.06 6.03 -9.18
CA ALA A 121 8.29 6.96 -8.37
C ALA A 121 6.99 7.39 -9.06
N HIS A 122 5.89 7.25 -8.33
CA HIS A 122 4.52 7.51 -8.79
C HIS A 122 3.64 7.96 -7.63
N TYR A 123 2.45 8.44 -7.96
CA TYR A 123 1.39 8.72 -7.02
C TYR A 123 0.29 7.66 -7.14
N ASP A 124 -0.28 7.24 -6.01
CA ASP A 124 -1.42 6.32 -6.00
C ASP A 124 -2.75 7.05 -6.21
N TYR A 125 -2.80 8.35 -5.96
CA TYR A 125 -3.97 9.15 -6.27
C TYR A 125 -3.99 9.59 -7.74
N PHE A 126 -5.19 9.75 -8.27
CA PHE A 126 -5.39 10.27 -9.61
C PHE A 126 -5.56 11.78 -9.54
N LYS A 127 -4.74 12.54 -10.29
CA LYS A 127 -4.95 13.98 -10.43
C LYS A 127 -6.36 14.23 -10.99
N PRO A 128 -7.12 15.18 -10.42
CA PRO A 128 -8.44 15.53 -10.96
C PRO A 128 -8.32 15.86 -12.44
N LYS A 129 -8.93 15.07 -13.30
CA LYS A 129 -9.24 15.50 -14.66
C LYS A 129 -10.43 16.46 -14.55
N HIS A 130 -10.63 17.36 -15.54
CA HIS A 130 -11.66 18.40 -15.56
C HIS A 130 -13.08 17.97 -15.15
N ASN A 131 -13.36 16.66 -15.03
CA ASN A 131 -14.65 16.10 -14.62
C ASN A 131 -14.61 15.34 -13.28
N GLY A 132 -13.63 15.58 -12.41
CA GLY A 132 -13.52 15.01 -11.06
C GLY A 132 -13.71 13.48 -10.99
N THR A 133 -12.91 12.78 -10.21
CA THR A 133 -13.25 11.40 -9.85
C THR A 133 -14.30 11.45 -8.75
N HIS A 134 -15.50 10.91 -8.97
CA HIS A 134 -16.56 10.86 -7.96
C HIS A 134 -16.16 10.05 -6.71
N ASN A 135 -15.14 9.20 -6.82
CA ASN A 135 -14.62 8.37 -5.74
C ASN A 135 -13.09 8.23 -5.80
N PRO A 136 -12.31 9.24 -5.33
CA PRO A 136 -10.85 9.19 -5.36
C PRO A 136 -10.29 8.19 -4.35
N ARG A 137 -9.10 7.65 -4.65
CA ARG A 137 -8.27 6.96 -3.65
C ARG A 137 -7.80 7.96 -2.60
N ILE A 138 -7.72 7.55 -1.35
CA ILE A 138 -7.39 8.40 -0.20
C ILE A 138 -6.20 7.88 0.61
N SER A 139 -5.94 6.59 0.59
CA SER A 139 -4.81 5.96 1.31
C SER A 139 -4.43 4.62 0.71
N THR A 140 -3.23 4.16 1.08
CA THR A 140 -2.66 2.88 0.66
C THR A 140 -2.04 2.17 1.85
N LEU A 141 -2.19 0.85 1.91
CA LEU A 141 -1.42 -0.03 2.78
C LEU A 141 -0.71 -1.07 1.91
N VAL A 142 0.62 -1.08 1.97
CA VAL A 142 1.48 -2.07 1.34
C VAL A 142 1.97 -3.03 2.41
N LEU A 143 1.86 -4.34 2.18
CA LEU A 143 2.39 -5.40 3.03
C LEU A 143 3.57 -6.07 2.34
N TYR A 144 4.58 -6.48 3.10
CA TYR A 144 5.69 -7.29 2.61
C TYR A 144 5.46 -8.75 2.98
N LEU A 145 5.41 -9.62 1.98
CA LEU A 145 5.08 -11.04 2.15
C LEU A 145 6.32 -11.93 2.29
N ASN A 146 7.49 -11.38 2.03
CA ASN A 146 8.78 -12.06 2.26
C ASN A 146 9.86 -11.04 2.59
N ASP A 147 10.97 -11.53 3.12
CA ASP A 147 12.22 -10.78 3.21
C ASP A 147 12.87 -10.69 1.83
N VAL A 148 13.54 -9.58 1.55
CA VAL A 148 14.32 -9.37 0.32
C VAL A 148 15.80 -9.30 0.71
N GLU A 149 16.63 -10.07 0.02
CA GLU A 149 18.05 -10.15 0.35
C GLU A 149 18.76 -8.82 0.12
N GLU A 150 18.48 -8.16 -1.03
CA GLU A 150 19.07 -6.87 -1.37
C GLU A 150 18.18 -6.07 -2.31
N GLY A 151 17.98 -4.77 -2.01
CA GLY A 151 17.14 -3.87 -2.77
C GLY A 151 15.64 -4.01 -2.43
N GLY A 152 14.78 -3.58 -3.33
CA GLY A 152 13.33 -3.72 -3.20
C GLY A 152 12.67 -2.82 -2.15
N GLU A 153 13.37 -1.80 -1.62
CA GLU A 153 12.81 -0.87 -0.64
C GLU A 153 11.58 -0.14 -1.19
N THR A 154 10.68 0.21 -0.31
CA THR A 154 9.66 1.23 -0.61
C THR A 154 10.24 2.59 -0.23
N TYR A 155 10.40 3.49 -1.21
CA TYR A 155 11.02 4.79 -0.99
C TYR A 155 10.06 5.94 -1.27
N PHE A 156 10.23 7.04 -0.51
CA PHE A 156 9.51 8.30 -0.64
C PHE A 156 10.55 9.41 -0.88
N PRO A 157 10.84 9.76 -2.16
CA PRO A 157 11.95 10.66 -2.48
C PRO A 157 11.77 12.06 -1.89
N ASN A 158 10.54 12.57 -1.87
CA ASN A 158 10.23 13.90 -1.31
C ASN A 158 10.32 13.96 0.22
N MET A 159 10.54 12.81 0.89
CA MET A 159 10.66 12.68 2.33
C MET A 159 12.03 12.16 2.77
N ASN A 160 12.93 11.85 1.83
CA ASN A 160 14.20 11.16 2.11
C ASN A 160 14.03 9.92 2.98
N LEU A 161 12.94 9.17 2.73
CA LEU A 161 12.58 7.97 3.50
C LEU A 161 12.67 6.75 2.60
N SER A 162 13.33 5.71 3.09
CA SER A 162 13.42 4.40 2.46
C SER A 162 13.13 3.32 3.50
N ILE A 163 12.30 2.33 3.16
CA ILE A 163 11.83 1.30 4.06
C ILE A 163 12.14 -0.06 3.45
N SER A 164 13.07 -0.78 4.09
CA SER A 164 13.44 -2.14 3.66
C SER A 164 12.28 -3.11 3.90
N PRO A 165 11.96 -3.95 2.92
CA PRO A 165 10.92 -4.94 3.07
C PRO A 165 11.33 -6.04 4.06
N GLN A 166 10.49 -6.28 5.05
CA GLN A 166 10.62 -7.41 5.97
C GLN A 166 9.28 -8.15 6.04
N LYS A 167 9.35 -9.48 6.01
CA LYS A 167 8.16 -10.34 6.04
C LYS A 167 7.23 -9.98 7.21
N GLY A 168 5.95 -9.84 6.92
CA GLY A 168 4.93 -9.50 7.91
C GLY A 168 4.79 -8.02 8.25
N MET A 169 5.68 -7.15 7.75
CA MET A 169 5.58 -5.70 7.92
C MET A 169 4.67 -5.05 6.88
N GLY A 170 4.29 -3.80 7.15
CA GLY A 170 3.54 -2.99 6.19
C GLY A 170 3.86 -1.50 6.30
N VAL A 171 3.50 -0.77 5.26
CA VAL A 171 3.62 0.68 5.18
C VAL A 171 2.28 1.26 4.77
N TYR A 172 1.70 2.07 5.65
CA TYR A 172 0.49 2.84 5.43
C TYR A 172 0.82 4.28 5.11
N PHE A 173 0.09 4.92 4.17
CA PHE A 173 0.21 6.35 3.88
C PHE A 173 -1.07 6.93 3.28
N GLU A 174 -1.30 8.24 3.57
CA GLU A 174 -2.48 9.00 3.17
C GLU A 174 -2.12 10.11 2.18
N TYR A 175 -3.07 10.42 1.27
CA TYR A 175 -2.90 11.45 0.23
C TYR A 175 -4.24 12.11 -0.15
N PHE A 176 -5.10 12.39 0.84
CA PHE A 176 -6.43 12.99 0.63
C PHE A 176 -6.51 14.44 1.12
N TYR A 177 -5.38 15.04 1.44
CA TYR A 177 -5.32 16.37 2.01
C TYR A 177 -5.74 17.43 1.00
N SER A 178 -6.43 18.49 1.47
CA SER A 178 -6.78 19.66 0.66
C SER A 178 -5.56 20.49 0.27
N ASP A 179 -4.47 20.41 1.06
CA ASP A 179 -3.17 20.93 0.71
C ASP A 179 -2.45 19.98 -0.27
N PRO A 180 -2.32 20.35 -1.57
CA PRO A 180 -1.68 19.51 -2.55
C PRO A 180 -0.22 19.19 -2.21
N SER A 181 0.48 20.08 -1.50
CA SER A 181 1.89 19.87 -1.13
C SER A 181 2.06 18.66 -0.20
N MET A 182 1.08 18.41 0.65
CA MET A 182 1.05 17.24 1.52
C MET A 182 0.92 15.95 0.70
N ASN A 183 0.03 15.93 -0.30
CA ASN A 183 -0.15 14.78 -1.18
C ASN A 183 1.09 14.54 -2.05
N GLU A 184 1.74 15.59 -2.54
CA GLU A 184 2.96 15.49 -3.35
C GLU A 184 4.14 14.89 -2.57
N ARG A 185 4.16 15.02 -1.25
CA ARG A 185 5.17 14.38 -0.40
C ARG A 185 5.03 12.85 -0.35
N THR A 186 3.87 12.30 -0.72
CA THR A 186 3.65 10.86 -0.82
C THR A 186 4.06 10.24 -2.16
N LEU A 187 4.79 10.98 -3.02
CA LEU A 187 5.48 10.39 -4.15
C LEU A 187 6.33 9.22 -3.64
N HIS A 188 6.13 8.03 -4.19
CA HIS A 188 6.80 6.83 -3.72
C HIS A 188 7.08 5.85 -4.85
N GLY A 189 8.00 4.92 -4.61
CA GLY A 189 8.33 3.86 -5.55
C GLY A 189 8.83 2.61 -4.85
N GLY A 190 9.10 1.57 -5.62
CA GLY A 190 9.83 0.39 -5.20
C GLY A 190 11.16 0.32 -5.90
N SER A 191 12.26 0.38 -5.13
CA SER A 191 13.62 0.23 -5.65
C SER A 191 13.78 -1.08 -6.42
N PRO A 192 14.72 -1.15 -7.37
CA PRO A 192 15.04 -2.41 -8.01
C PRO A 192 15.38 -3.50 -6.98
N VAL A 193 14.84 -4.69 -7.18
CA VAL A 193 15.33 -5.88 -6.48
C VAL A 193 16.71 -6.21 -7.05
N ILE A 194 17.72 -6.33 -6.18
CA ILE A 194 19.08 -6.66 -6.59
C ILE A 194 19.29 -8.15 -6.47
N THR A 195 19.01 -8.73 -5.29
CA THR A 195 19.16 -10.15 -5.02
C THR A 195 17.88 -10.71 -4.39
N GLY A 196 17.50 -11.93 -4.78
CA GLY A 196 16.26 -12.57 -4.35
C GLY A 196 15.05 -12.13 -5.17
N GLU A 197 13.88 -12.15 -4.56
CA GLU A 197 12.64 -11.63 -5.14
C GLU A 197 11.82 -10.90 -4.07
N LYS A 198 10.95 -9.99 -4.47
CA LYS A 198 10.03 -9.28 -3.57
C LYS A 198 8.60 -9.68 -3.87
N TRP A 199 7.89 -10.12 -2.84
CA TRP A 199 6.45 -10.30 -2.85
C TRP A 199 5.79 -9.26 -1.93
N ALA A 200 4.80 -8.56 -2.45
CA ALA A 200 4.06 -7.56 -1.70
C ALA A 200 2.55 -7.69 -1.95
N ALA A 201 1.74 -7.27 -0.99
CA ALA A 201 0.31 -7.12 -1.16
C ALA A 201 -0.07 -5.66 -0.94
N THR A 202 -0.92 -5.11 -1.79
CA THR A 202 -1.36 -3.72 -1.70
C THR A 202 -2.87 -3.64 -1.67
N MET A 203 -3.41 -2.81 -0.79
CA MET A 203 -4.81 -2.40 -0.81
C MET A 203 -4.90 -0.89 -0.90
N TRP A 204 -5.51 -0.41 -2.00
CA TRP A 204 -5.90 0.98 -2.15
C TRP A 204 -7.31 1.19 -1.60
N VAL A 205 -7.51 2.28 -0.89
CA VAL A 205 -8.82 2.63 -0.31
C VAL A 205 -9.35 3.89 -0.96
N ARG A 206 -10.64 3.87 -1.23
CA ARG A 206 -11.38 4.99 -1.81
C ARG A 206 -12.20 5.74 -0.77
N ARG A 207 -12.57 6.97 -1.09
CA ARG A 207 -13.36 7.83 -0.19
C ARG A 207 -14.76 7.28 0.08
N LYS A 208 -15.33 6.56 -0.86
CA LYS A 208 -16.66 5.95 -0.78
C LYS A 208 -16.57 4.47 -1.10
N GLN A 209 -17.64 3.74 -0.83
CA GLN A 209 -17.76 2.34 -1.20
C GLN A 209 -17.34 2.13 -2.66
N TYR A 210 -16.55 1.08 -2.89
CA TYR A 210 -16.01 0.71 -4.21
C TYR A 210 -16.57 -0.63 -4.69
N ARG A 211 -16.85 -1.57 -3.80
CA ARG A 211 -17.34 -2.92 -4.08
C ARG A 211 -18.38 -3.39 -3.06
#